data_724e08ea57e2cd367a5021ed2a029d05
#
_entry.id   724e08ea57e2cd367a5021ed2a029d05
#
_cell.length_a   1.000
_cell.length_b   1.000
_cell.length_c   1.000
_cell.angle_alpha   90.00
_cell.angle_beta   90.00
_cell.angle_gamma   90.00
#
_symmetry.space_group_name_H-M   'P 1'
#
loop_
_entity.id
_entity.type
_entity.pdbx_description
1 polymer ?
#
loop_
_entity_poly.entity_id
_entity_poly.type
_entity_poly.pdbx_seq_one_letter_code
_entity_poly.pdbx_strand_id
1 'polypeptide(L)'
;KEVTKINRTLDNLEQEIQSHYDRLVLEDGYVTVEAVKNALNGIGKKATGLLELFREHNEEFKFRVGVNRVKDTYEHYLHSYRVLENFLWVRFQIKDIALNQLTHNFINAYDFHLRVDKQMNGNTVLNHTIPLRKMVRRAISQDIIKRDPFVNYVAEKPLKQRRHLTMDEFQKLLTTPITEKHLERCRDMFLFACFSGMAYADVCNLSEKHIIKDDNGIVWIKIERQKTKSECRIRLLSVPIQIMEKYKHERTDDKIFKLKTLKTIDEN
;
A
#
# COMPACT_ATOMS: atom_id res chain seq x y z
N LYS A 1 65.05 12.03 -6.31
CA LYS A 1 63.79 12.41 -6.94
C LYS A 1 62.69 11.33 -6.73
N GLU A 2 63.03 10.05 -6.86
CA GLU A 2 62.08 8.94 -6.69
C GLU A 2 61.69 8.77 -5.22
N VAL A 3 62.63 8.80 -4.28
CA VAL A 3 62.36 8.73 -2.82
C VAL A 3 61.44 9.86 -2.35
N THR A 4 61.65 11.06 -2.86
CA THR A 4 60.83 12.25 -2.53
C THR A 4 59.38 12.07 -3.05
N LYS A 5 59.23 11.42 -4.23
CA LYS A 5 57.89 11.13 -4.78
C LYS A 5 57.15 10.06 -3.97
N ILE A 6 57.87 9.02 -3.55
CA ILE A 6 57.30 7.94 -2.71
C ILE A 6 56.88 8.49 -1.36
N ASN A 7 57.70 9.29 -0.67
CA ASN A 7 57.38 9.89 0.62
C ASN A 7 56.15 10.77 0.50
N ARG A 8 56.06 11.65 -0.51
CA ARG A 8 54.88 12.48 -0.76
C ARG A 8 53.59 11.65 -0.98
N THR A 9 53.69 10.49 -1.62
CA THR A 9 52.56 9.58 -1.83
C THR A 9 52.15 8.95 -0.50
N LEU A 10 53.09 8.57 0.35
CA LEU A 10 52.82 8.05 1.70
C LEU A 10 52.17 9.09 2.61
N ASP A 11 52.68 10.33 2.61
CA ASP A 11 52.12 11.43 3.38
C ASP A 11 50.69 11.76 2.97
N ASN A 12 50.38 11.70 1.66
CA ASN A 12 49.01 11.91 1.16
C ASN A 12 48.10 10.77 1.60
N LEU A 13 48.56 9.52 1.56
CA LEU A 13 47.78 8.34 1.98
C LEU A 13 47.50 8.39 3.49
N GLU A 14 48.49 8.81 4.30
CA GLU A 14 48.33 9.00 5.75
C GLU A 14 47.26 10.02 6.05
N GLN A 15 47.27 11.17 5.36
CA GLN A 15 46.27 12.23 5.51
C GLN A 15 44.87 11.74 5.11
N GLU A 16 44.78 10.94 4.06
CA GLU A 16 43.50 10.36 3.60
C GLU A 16 42.96 9.38 4.62
N ILE A 17 43.80 8.49 5.17
CA ILE A 17 43.45 7.56 6.25
C ILE A 17 42.94 8.32 7.48
N GLN A 18 43.66 9.34 7.90
CA GLN A 18 43.31 10.16 9.07
C GLN A 18 41.96 10.86 8.86
N SER A 19 41.73 11.44 7.69
CA SER A 19 40.47 12.11 7.34
C SER A 19 39.26 11.11 7.38
N HIS A 20 39.45 9.93 6.87
CA HIS A 20 38.42 8.88 6.94
C HIS A 20 38.19 8.40 8.37
N TYR A 21 39.24 8.25 9.15
CA TYR A 21 39.15 7.85 10.55
C TYR A 21 38.39 8.90 11.37
N ASP A 22 38.74 10.18 11.28
CA ASP A 22 38.09 11.28 12.01
C ASP A 22 36.60 11.39 11.65
N ARG A 23 36.29 11.24 10.37
CA ARG A 23 34.87 11.21 9.90
C ARG A 23 34.12 10.04 10.51
N LEU A 24 34.66 8.84 10.47
CA LEU A 24 34.00 7.64 11.01
C LEU A 24 33.83 7.71 12.53
N VAL A 25 34.79 8.30 13.26
CA VAL A 25 34.68 8.55 14.71
C VAL A 25 33.51 9.49 15.00
N LEU A 26 33.38 10.56 14.21
CA LEU A 26 32.28 11.53 14.37
C LEU A 26 30.91 10.93 14.02
N GLU A 27 30.85 10.08 13.00
CA GLU A 27 29.59 9.47 12.51
C GLU A 27 29.13 8.30 13.39
N ASP A 28 30.05 7.39 13.76
CA ASP A 28 29.71 6.10 14.38
C ASP A 28 30.15 5.98 15.86
N GLY A 29 30.97 6.95 16.35
CA GLY A 29 31.46 6.96 17.74
C GLY A 29 32.57 5.94 18.03
N TYR A 30 32.83 5.00 17.13
CA TYR A 30 33.96 4.05 17.17
C TYR A 30 34.36 3.67 15.72
N VAL A 31 35.62 3.25 15.53
CA VAL A 31 36.12 2.91 14.20
C VAL A 31 36.80 1.55 14.23
N THR A 32 36.48 0.70 13.24
CA THR A 32 37.20 -0.56 13.01
C THR A 32 38.17 -0.40 11.85
N VAL A 33 39.24 -1.17 11.85
CA VAL A 33 40.22 -1.20 10.75
C VAL A 33 39.54 -1.52 9.40
N GLU A 34 38.53 -2.38 9.44
CA GLU A 34 37.76 -2.77 8.26
C GLU A 34 36.91 -1.61 7.71
N ALA A 35 36.35 -0.77 8.58
CA ALA A 35 35.61 0.42 8.19
C ALA A 35 36.52 1.46 7.49
N VAL A 36 37.74 1.70 8.01
CA VAL A 36 38.71 2.58 7.38
C VAL A 36 39.20 2.03 6.04
N LYS A 37 39.49 0.73 5.98
CA LYS A 37 39.91 0.07 4.73
C LYS A 37 38.81 0.15 3.66
N ASN A 38 37.56 -0.04 4.04
CA ASN A 38 36.42 0.07 3.12
C ASN A 38 36.25 1.52 2.64
N ALA A 39 36.41 2.51 3.52
CA ALA A 39 36.35 3.92 3.15
C ALA A 39 37.44 4.32 2.16
N LEU A 40 38.68 3.86 2.37
CA LEU A 40 39.81 4.08 1.47
C LEU A 40 39.60 3.44 0.09
N ASN A 41 38.96 2.27 0.04
CA ASN A 41 38.67 1.58 -1.22
C ASN A 41 37.41 2.13 -1.91
N GLY A 42 36.80 3.23 -1.43
CA GLY A 42 35.55 3.74 -1.94
C GLY A 42 34.35 2.82 -1.63
N ILE A 43 34.55 1.78 -0.80
CA ILE A 43 33.53 0.87 -0.28
C ILE A 43 32.93 1.50 1.00
N GLY A 44 32.79 2.80 1.02
CA GLY A 44 32.00 3.50 2.05
C GLY A 44 30.54 3.34 1.73
N LYS A 45 29.68 3.29 2.75
CA LYS A 45 28.22 3.32 2.57
C LYS A 45 27.90 4.45 1.58
N LYS A 46 27.69 4.08 0.31
CA LYS A 46 27.11 4.98 -0.67
C LYS A 46 25.85 5.50 0.01
N ALA A 47 25.72 6.81 0.16
CA ALA A 47 24.53 7.34 0.83
C ALA A 47 23.31 6.82 0.08
N THR A 48 22.68 5.80 0.64
CA THR A 48 21.53 5.13 0.00
C THR A 48 20.42 6.14 -0.15
N GLY A 49 19.98 6.35 -1.37
CA GLY A 49 18.87 7.27 -1.66
C GLY A 49 17.55 6.72 -1.13
N LEU A 50 16.63 7.60 -0.80
CA LEU A 50 15.27 7.24 -0.38
C LEU A 50 14.51 6.53 -1.50
N LEU A 51 14.55 7.06 -2.72
CA LEU A 51 13.90 6.44 -3.88
C LEU A 51 14.61 5.15 -4.30
N GLU A 52 15.94 5.08 -4.17
CA GLU A 52 16.70 3.86 -4.40
C GLU A 52 16.23 2.74 -3.48
N LEU A 53 16.15 2.98 -2.16
CA LEU A 53 15.65 2.02 -1.18
C LEU A 53 14.18 1.64 -1.45
N PHE A 54 13.36 2.61 -1.86
CA PHE A 54 11.96 2.35 -2.15
C PHE A 54 11.80 1.50 -3.43
N ARG A 55 12.62 1.73 -4.44
CA ARG A 55 12.66 0.91 -5.65
C ARG A 55 13.05 -0.53 -5.36
N GLU A 56 14.12 -0.73 -4.57
CA GLU A 56 14.53 -2.07 -4.12
C GLU A 56 13.40 -2.79 -3.38
N HIS A 57 12.73 -2.10 -2.45
CA HIS A 57 11.56 -2.65 -1.77
C HIS A 57 10.46 -3.06 -2.75
N ASN A 58 10.20 -2.26 -3.77
CA ASN A 58 9.15 -2.55 -4.75
C ASN A 58 9.50 -3.75 -5.62
N GLU A 59 10.77 -3.90 -6.03
CA GLU A 59 11.23 -5.09 -6.75
C GLU A 59 11.12 -6.36 -5.90
N GLU A 60 11.56 -6.33 -4.64
CA GLU A 60 11.39 -7.45 -3.71
C GLU A 60 9.91 -7.79 -3.51
N PHE A 61 9.05 -6.77 -3.40
CA PHE A 61 7.62 -6.96 -3.22
C PHE A 61 6.98 -7.61 -4.45
N LYS A 62 7.41 -7.21 -5.66
CA LYS A 62 6.96 -7.75 -6.94
C LYS A 62 7.13 -9.26 -7.03
N PHE A 63 8.31 -9.78 -6.62
CA PHE A 63 8.56 -11.22 -6.59
C PHE A 63 7.64 -12.00 -5.64
N ARG A 64 7.04 -11.33 -4.65
CA ARG A 64 6.13 -11.93 -3.68
C ARG A 64 4.66 -11.86 -4.10
N VAL A 65 4.34 -11.15 -5.18
CA VAL A 65 2.96 -11.06 -5.70
C VAL A 65 2.52 -12.42 -6.22
N GLY A 66 1.35 -12.88 -5.78
CA GLY A 66 0.83 -14.22 -6.10
C GLY A 66 1.31 -15.32 -5.16
N VAL A 67 2.37 -15.10 -4.37
CA VAL A 67 2.84 -16.05 -3.34
C VAL A 67 2.20 -15.72 -1.99
N ASN A 68 2.54 -14.56 -1.42
CA ASN A 68 2.05 -14.10 -0.13
C ASN A 68 1.70 -12.59 -0.11
N ARG A 69 1.64 -11.97 -1.27
CA ARG A 69 1.30 -10.56 -1.48
C ARG A 69 0.30 -10.41 -2.61
N VAL A 70 -0.54 -9.36 -2.53
CA VAL A 70 -1.59 -9.05 -3.49
C VAL A 70 -1.10 -7.97 -4.45
N LYS A 71 -1.49 -8.08 -5.73
CA LYS A 71 -1.13 -7.15 -6.80
C LYS A 71 -1.53 -5.71 -6.49
N ASP A 72 -2.74 -5.49 -5.96
CA ASP A 72 -3.25 -4.15 -5.62
C ASP A 72 -2.34 -3.43 -4.60
N THR A 73 -1.77 -4.18 -3.65
CA THR A 73 -0.82 -3.63 -2.68
C THR A 73 0.49 -3.23 -3.35
N TYR A 74 0.97 -4.00 -4.31
CA TYR A 74 2.15 -3.65 -5.11
C TYR A 74 1.91 -2.37 -5.93
N GLU A 75 0.78 -2.28 -6.62
CA GLU A 75 0.41 -1.09 -7.39
C GLU A 75 0.30 0.16 -6.50
N HIS A 76 -0.21 0.00 -5.28
CA HIS A 76 -0.24 1.07 -4.28
C HIS A 76 1.16 1.56 -3.90
N TYR A 77 2.13 0.66 -3.68
CA TYR A 77 3.52 1.06 -3.43
C TYR A 77 4.15 1.75 -4.63
N LEU A 78 3.90 1.29 -5.86
CA LEU A 78 4.37 1.95 -7.08
C LEU A 78 3.80 3.36 -7.22
N HIS A 79 2.51 3.52 -6.93
CA HIS A 79 1.88 4.83 -6.97
C HIS A 79 2.48 5.78 -5.92
N SER A 80 2.67 5.30 -4.69
CA SER A 80 3.29 6.10 -3.63
C SER A 80 4.73 6.48 -3.95
N TYR A 81 5.50 5.61 -4.60
CA TYR A 81 6.83 5.91 -5.12
C TYR A 81 6.80 7.09 -6.11
N ARG A 82 5.91 7.03 -7.12
CA ARG A 82 5.79 8.09 -8.15
C ARG A 82 5.37 9.43 -7.55
N VAL A 83 4.48 9.42 -6.56
CA VAL A 83 4.05 10.64 -5.86
C VAL A 83 5.22 11.26 -5.08
N LEU A 84 6.03 10.44 -4.41
CA LEU A 84 7.21 10.90 -3.69
C LEU A 84 8.30 11.43 -4.65
N GLU A 85 8.55 10.74 -5.76
CA GLU A 85 9.47 11.16 -6.82
C GLU A 85 9.06 12.53 -7.39
N ASN A 86 7.77 12.71 -7.69
CA ASN A 86 7.24 14.00 -8.15
C ASN A 86 7.40 15.10 -7.11
N PHE A 87 7.20 14.81 -5.82
CA PHE A 87 7.44 15.77 -4.74
C PHE A 87 8.89 16.22 -4.68
N LEU A 88 9.86 15.30 -4.73
CA LEU A 88 11.28 15.62 -4.73
C LEU A 88 11.67 16.52 -5.90
N TRP A 89 11.13 16.21 -7.08
CA TRP A 89 11.38 17.01 -8.27
C TRP A 89 10.73 18.40 -8.19
N VAL A 90 9.45 18.48 -7.85
CA VAL A 90 8.72 19.75 -7.85
C VAL A 90 9.22 20.70 -6.75
N ARG A 91 9.49 20.16 -5.55
CA ARG A 91 9.81 20.99 -4.39
C ARG A 91 11.29 21.31 -4.25
N PHE A 92 12.16 20.37 -4.61
CA PHE A 92 13.59 20.48 -4.37
C PHE A 92 14.45 20.42 -5.63
N GLN A 93 13.88 20.14 -6.80
CA GLN A 93 14.58 19.95 -8.08
C GLN A 93 15.68 18.88 -8.02
N ILE A 94 15.47 17.83 -7.22
CA ILE A 94 16.41 16.73 -7.05
C ILE A 94 15.77 15.41 -7.52
N LYS A 95 16.60 14.48 -7.97
CA LYS A 95 16.17 13.15 -8.41
C LYS A 95 15.97 12.16 -7.26
N ASP A 96 16.73 12.33 -6.19
CA ASP A 96 16.63 11.50 -4.97
C ASP A 96 17.25 12.29 -3.80
N ILE A 97 16.97 11.86 -2.56
CA ILE A 97 17.52 12.42 -1.34
C ILE A 97 18.20 11.34 -0.52
N ALA A 98 19.39 11.61 0.01
CA ALA A 98 20.07 10.67 0.89
C ALA A 98 19.26 10.45 2.19
N LEU A 99 19.13 9.20 2.61
CA LEU A 99 18.34 8.82 3.80
C LEU A 99 18.77 9.52 5.07
N ASN A 100 20.08 9.79 5.24
CA ASN A 100 20.62 10.53 6.38
C ASN A 100 20.26 12.02 6.40
N GLN A 101 19.77 12.56 5.28
CA GLN A 101 19.30 13.95 5.17
C GLN A 101 17.81 14.09 5.46
N LEU A 102 17.10 12.98 5.70
CA LEU A 102 15.68 13.01 6.05
C LEU A 102 15.51 13.63 7.44
N THR A 103 14.80 14.74 7.48
CA THR A 103 14.46 15.46 8.71
C THR A 103 12.96 15.45 8.96
N HIS A 104 12.55 15.81 10.17
CA HIS A 104 11.14 16.04 10.47
C HIS A 104 10.51 17.10 9.56
N ASN A 105 11.28 18.17 9.22
CA ASN A 105 10.81 19.21 8.28
C ASN A 105 10.53 18.65 6.88
N PHE A 106 11.30 17.66 6.42
CA PHE A 106 11.03 16.98 5.15
C PHE A 106 9.69 16.25 5.19
N ILE A 107 9.39 15.55 6.30
CA ILE A 107 8.11 14.83 6.45
C ILE A 107 6.94 15.82 6.46
N ASN A 108 7.06 16.93 7.18
CA ASN A 108 6.03 17.97 7.20
C ASN A 108 5.85 18.63 5.82
N ALA A 109 6.94 18.89 5.09
CA ALA A 109 6.87 19.43 3.73
C ALA A 109 6.19 18.47 2.76
N TYR A 110 6.41 17.16 2.91
CA TYR A 110 5.71 16.14 2.12
C TYR A 110 4.23 16.09 2.45
N ASP A 111 3.85 16.07 3.74
CA ASP A 111 2.44 16.12 4.17
C ASP A 111 1.74 17.39 3.65
N PHE A 112 2.39 18.56 3.76
CA PHE A 112 1.87 19.82 3.25
C PHE A 112 1.65 19.75 1.73
N HIS A 113 2.62 19.25 0.98
CA HIS A 113 2.50 19.07 -0.47
C HIS A 113 1.30 18.19 -0.85
N LEU A 114 1.10 17.07 -0.16
CA LEU A 114 -0.02 16.19 -0.42
C LEU A 114 -1.38 16.86 -0.13
N ARG A 115 -1.47 17.61 0.98
CA ARG A 115 -2.71 18.27 1.41
C ARG A 115 -3.03 19.53 0.61
N VAL A 116 -2.05 20.41 0.43
CA VAL A 116 -2.25 21.74 -0.12
C VAL A 116 -2.04 21.75 -1.62
N ASP A 117 -0.86 21.32 -2.10
CA ASP A 117 -0.54 21.40 -3.53
C ASP A 117 -1.33 20.36 -4.34
N LYS A 118 -1.53 19.14 -3.79
CA LYS A 118 -2.28 18.05 -4.44
C LYS A 118 -3.74 17.94 -3.99
N GLN A 119 -4.18 18.74 -3.02
CA GLN A 119 -5.54 18.77 -2.47
C GLN A 119 -6.08 17.37 -2.07
N MET A 120 -5.20 16.51 -1.58
CA MET A 120 -5.56 15.15 -1.18
C MET A 120 -6.30 15.15 0.17
N ASN A 121 -7.33 14.31 0.28
CA ASN A 121 -8.00 14.10 1.56
C ASN A 121 -7.10 13.34 2.55
N GLY A 122 -7.36 13.46 3.86
CA GLY A 122 -6.51 12.91 4.92
C GLY A 122 -6.27 11.39 4.82
N ASN A 123 -7.24 10.59 4.32
CA ASN A 123 -7.02 9.16 4.09
C ASN A 123 -6.02 8.90 2.96
N THR A 124 -6.09 9.69 1.89
CA THR A 124 -5.15 9.60 0.76
C THR A 124 -3.76 10.02 1.19
N VAL A 125 -3.63 11.08 2.00
CA VAL A 125 -2.34 11.50 2.59
C VAL A 125 -1.74 10.34 3.41
N LEU A 126 -2.52 9.68 4.26
CA LEU A 126 -2.07 8.51 5.02
C LEU A 126 -1.60 7.37 4.12
N ASN A 127 -2.31 7.12 3.02
CA ASN A 127 -1.93 6.09 2.06
C ASN A 127 -0.55 6.35 1.42
N HIS A 128 -0.07 7.60 1.36
CA HIS A 128 1.26 7.96 0.87
C HIS A 128 2.30 8.07 1.98
N THR A 129 1.92 8.55 3.16
CA THR A 129 2.87 8.71 4.28
C THR A 129 3.22 7.37 4.96
N ILE A 130 2.29 6.40 4.99
CA ILE A 130 2.54 5.05 5.55
C ILE A 130 3.64 4.30 4.77
N PRO A 131 3.63 4.23 3.42
CA PRO A 131 4.73 3.66 2.65
C PRO A 131 6.08 4.34 2.89
N LEU A 132 6.10 5.68 2.93
CA LEU A 132 7.32 6.43 3.25
C LEU A 132 7.86 6.07 4.64
N ARG A 133 6.99 6.05 5.65
CA ARG A 133 7.38 5.64 7.01
C ARG A 133 7.91 4.21 7.07
N LYS A 134 7.39 3.32 6.22
CA LYS A 134 7.92 1.96 6.10
C LYS A 134 9.34 1.93 5.55
N MET A 135 9.66 2.78 4.55
CA MET A 135 11.03 2.92 4.04
C MET A 135 11.98 3.45 5.10
N VAL A 136 11.57 4.47 5.84
CA VAL A 136 12.34 4.99 6.99
C VAL A 136 12.61 3.90 8.03
N ARG A 137 11.60 3.12 8.41
CA ARG A 137 11.79 2.00 9.35
C ARG A 137 12.72 0.92 8.80
N ARG A 138 12.65 0.63 7.50
CA ARG A 138 13.58 -0.29 6.84
C ARG A 138 15.01 0.26 6.91
N ALA A 139 15.21 1.55 6.64
CA ALA A 139 16.51 2.19 6.74
C ALA A 139 17.08 2.15 8.17
N ILE A 140 16.23 2.34 9.19
CA ILE A 140 16.64 2.20 10.61
C ILE A 140 17.01 0.74 10.92
N SER A 141 16.22 -0.24 10.48
CA SER A 141 16.52 -1.66 10.73
C SER A 141 17.76 -2.18 10.00
N GLN A 142 18.23 -1.46 8.98
CA GLN A 142 19.46 -1.74 8.24
C GLN A 142 20.64 -0.87 8.69
N ASP A 143 20.49 -0.13 9.80
CA ASP A 143 21.51 0.79 10.37
C ASP A 143 21.99 1.87 9.37
N ILE A 144 21.17 2.21 8.36
CA ILE A 144 21.47 3.29 7.40
C ILE A 144 21.25 4.66 8.06
N ILE A 145 20.21 4.78 8.88
CA ILE A 145 19.91 5.96 9.68
C ILE A 145 19.67 5.61 11.14
N LYS A 146 20.11 6.48 12.05
CA LYS A 146 20.00 6.25 13.50
C LYS A 146 18.76 6.93 14.12
N ARG A 147 18.20 7.94 13.47
CA ARG A 147 17.07 8.73 14.00
C ARG A 147 15.85 8.60 13.09
N ASP A 148 14.68 8.42 13.71
CA ASP A 148 13.41 8.38 12.99
C ASP A 148 12.90 9.82 12.75
N PRO A 149 12.87 10.32 11.49
CA PRO A 149 12.32 11.64 11.18
C PRO A 149 10.81 11.75 11.43
N PHE A 150 10.11 10.62 11.64
CA PHE A 150 8.68 10.57 11.97
C PHE A 150 8.37 10.65 13.48
N VAL A 151 9.37 10.75 14.34
CA VAL A 151 9.17 10.73 15.81
C VAL A 151 8.03 11.65 16.26
N ASN A 152 8.02 12.90 15.79
CA ASN A 152 7.03 13.91 16.17
C ASN A 152 5.92 14.10 15.11
N TYR A 153 5.89 13.28 14.09
CA TYR A 153 4.86 13.38 13.05
C TYR A 153 3.57 12.72 13.51
N VAL A 154 2.53 13.55 13.66
CA VAL A 154 1.17 13.10 13.96
C VAL A 154 0.32 13.29 12.71
N ALA A 155 -0.09 12.16 12.13
CA ALA A 155 -0.98 12.20 10.98
C ALA A 155 -2.38 12.64 11.42
N GLU A 156 -2.90 13.70 10.82
CA GLU A 156 -4.30 14.10 11.02
C GLU A 156 -5.22 13.02 10.46
N LYS A 157 -6.03 12.46 11.34
CA LYS A 157 -7.07 11.50 10.94
C LYS A 157 -8.26 12.27 10.38
N PRO A 158 -8.76 11.91 9.21
CA PRO A 158 -9.97 12.57 8.69
C PRO A 158 -11.16 12.24 9.58
N LEU A 159 -11.89 13.28 9.98
CA LEU A 159 -13.18 13.18 10.65
C LEU A 159 -14.26 12.78 9.62
N LYS A 160 -14.18 11.58 9.09
CA LYS A 160 -15.18 11.08 8.14
C LYS A 160 -16.18 10.22 8.88
N GLN A 161 -17.37 10.75 9.13
CA GLN A 161 -18.51 9.93 9.51
C GLN A 161 -18.83 9.00 8.31
N ARG A 162 -18.82 7.72 8.55
CA ARG A 162 -19.30 6.75 7.55
C ARG A 162 -20.80 6.90 7.42
N ARG A 163 -21.25 7.22 6.21
CA ARG A 163 -22.68 7.20 5.93
C ARG A 163 -23.18 5.76 5.95
N HIS A 164 -24.35 5.56 6.48
CA HIS A 164 -25.09 4.31 6.48
C HIS A 164 -26.53 4.61 6.08
N LEU A 165 -27.22 3.65 5.53
CA LEU A 165 -28.64 3.77 5.25
C LEU A 165 -29.42 3.69 6.57
N THR A 166 -30.36 4.61 6.75
CA THR A 166 -31.37 4.47 7.79
C THR A 166 -32.32 3.31 7.44
N MET A 167 -33.11 2.85 8.41
CA MET A 167 -34.06 1.78 8.16
C MET A 167 -35.10 2.18 7.10
N ASP A 168 -35.55 3.44 7.11
CA ASP A 168 -36.52 3.97 6.14
C ASP A 168 -35.92 4.04 4.72
N GLU A 169 -34.67 4.47 4.59
CA GLU A 169 -33.96 4.47 3.30
C GLU A 169 -33.74 3.05 2.78
N PHE A 170 -33.40 2.12 3.67
CA PHE A 170 -33.26 0.71 3.32
C PHE A 170 -34.58 0.09 2.87
N GLN A 171 -35.68 0.40 3.55
CA GLN A 171 -37.02 -0.04 3.18
C GLN A 171 -37.44 0.53 1.82
N LYS A 172 -37.17 1.81 1.56
CA LYS A 172 -37.41 2.43 0.25
C LYS A 172 -36.61 1.72 -0.85
N LEU A 173 -35.33 1.43 -0.60
CA LEU A 173 -34.48 0.72 -1.56
C LEU A 173 -35.03 -0.68 -1.87
N LEU A 174 -35.56 -1.38 -0.85
CA LEU A 174 -36.12 -2.71 -0.98
C LEU A 174 -37.41 -2.71 -1.82
N THR A 175 -38.27 -1.71 -1.64
CA THR A 175 -39.63 -1.69 -2.20
C THR A 175 -39.81 -0.86 -3.47
N THR A 176 -38.87 0.06 -3.78
CA THR A 176 -38.99 0.91 -4.95
C THR A 176 -38.83 0.09 -6.24
N PRO A 177 -39.81 0.13 -7.15
CA PRO A 177 -39.68 -0.54 -8.44
C PRO A 177 -38.62 0.17 -9.29
N ILE A 178 -37.74 -0.62 -9.91
CA ILE A 178 -36.72 -0.14 -10.84
C ILE A 178 -36.99 -0.77 -12.19
N THR A 179 -37.18 0.07 -13.21
CA THR A 179 -37.47 -0.37 -14.58
C THR A 179 -36.23 -0.77 -15.38
N GLU A 180 -35.09 -0.16 -15.04
CA GLU A 180 -33.82 -0.44 -15.70
C GLU A 180 -33.15 -1.70 -15.12
N LYS A 181 -33.05 -2.74 -15.93
CA LYS A 181 -32.53 -4.07 -15.51
C LYS A 181 -31.14 -4.01 -14.88
N HIS A 182 -30.24 -3.12 -15.34
CA HIS A 182 -28.91 -3.04 -14.77
C HIS A 182 -28.90 -2.39 -13.39
N LEU A 183 -29.72 -1.36 -13.14
CA LEU A 183 -29.88 -0.73 -11.84
C LEU A 183 -30.60 -1.66 -10.85
N GLU A 184 -31.62 -2.37 -11.32
CA GLU A 184 -32.31 -3.39 -10.52
C GLU A 184 -31.30 -4.46 -10.05
N ARG A 185 -30.41 -4.95 -10.93
CA ARG A 185 -29.38 -5.92 -10.58
C ARG A 185 -28.38 -5.35 -9.57
N CYS A 186 -27.93 -4.10 -9.76
CA CYS A 186 -27.02 -3.43 -8.80
C CYS A 186 -27.68 -3.33 -7.41
N ARG A 187 -28.97 -2.94 -7.35
CA ARG A 187 -29.73 -2.89 -6.10
C ARG A 187 -29.81 -4.28 -5.46
N ASP A 188 -30.21 -5.28 -6.21
CA ASP A 188 -30.40 -6.63 -5.67
C ASP A 188 -29.09 -7.23 -5.16
N MET A 189 -27.96 -6.97 -5.84
CA MET A 189 -26.64 -7.34 -5.33
C MET A 189 -26.26 -6.59 -4.05
N PHE A 190 -26.58 -5.29 -3.97
CA PHE A 190 -26.35 -4.51 -2.76
C PHE A 190 -27.18 -5.06 -1.59
N LEU A 191 -28.45 -5.35 -1.82
CA LEU A 191 -29.33 -5.97 -0.83
C LEU A 191 -28.81 -7.36 -0.41
N PHE A 192 -28.38 -8.18 -1.37
CA PHE A 192 -27.76 -9.46 -1.08
C PHE A 192 -26.53 -9.30 -0.16
N ALA A 193 -25.65 -8.33 -0.48
CA ALA A 193 -24.49 -8.02 0.36
C ALA A 193 -24.89 -7.54 1.76
N CYS A 194 -25.93 -6.71 1.90
CA CYS A 194 -26.44 -6.23 3.19
C CYS A 194 -26.95 -7.38 4.07
N PHE A 195 -27.76 -8.31 3.49
CA PHE A 195 -28.33 -9.41 4.24
C PHE A 195 -27.33 -10.55 4.54
N SER A 196 -26.28 -10.70 3.73
CA SER A 196 -25.27 -11.75 3.91
C SER A 196 -24.00 -11.27 4.64
N GLY A 197 -23.78 -9.94 4.74
CA GLY A 197 -22.54 -9.39 5.27
C GLY A 197 -21.31 -9.66 4.41
N MET A 198 -21.52 -10.09 3.16
CA MET A 198 -20.42 -10.36 2.22
C MET A 198 -19.83 -9.08 1.66
N ALA A 199 -18.52 -9.09 1.44
CA ALA A 199 -17.86 -8.01 0.69
C ALA A 199 -18.22 -8.13 -0.81
N TYR A 200 -18.23 -6.98 -1.50
CA TYR A 200 -18.54 -6.91 -2.93
C TYR A 200 -17.74 -7.93 -3.77
N ALA A 201 -16.43 -8.01 -3.56
CA ALA A 201 -15.58 -8.95 -4.28
C ALA A 201 -15.97 -10.41 -4.06
N ASP A 202 -16.44 -10.78 -2.85
CA ASP A 202 -16.88 -12.13 -2.52
C ASP A 202 -18.24 -12.43 -3.16
N VAL A 203 -19.16 -11.44 -3.22
CA VAL A 203 -20.43 -11.54 -3.94
C VAL A 203 -20.20 -11.74 -5.43
N CYS A 204 -19.26 -11.00 -6.04
CA CYS A 204 -18.90 -11.16 -7.46
C CYS A 204 -18.33 -12.53 -7.81
N ASN A 205 -17.68 -13.18 -6.84
CA ASN A 205 -17.08 -14.50 -7.02
C ASN A 205 -17.95 -15.64 -6.49
N LEU A 206 -19.13 -15.34 -5.97
CA LEU A 206 -20.06 -16.34 -5.47
C LEU A 206 -20.57 -17.23 -6.62
N SER A 207 -20.46 -18.55 -6.43
CA SER A 207 -20.89 -19.56 -7.39
C SER A 207 -21.73 -20.64 -6.71
N GLU A 208 -22.39 -21.47 -7.49
CA GLU A 208 -23.29 -22.54 -6.96
C GLU A 208 -22.58 -23.52 -6.03
N LYS A 209 -21.30 -23.82 -6.27
CA LYS A 209 -20.50 -24.70 -5.41
C LYS A 209 -20.34 -24.19 -3.97
N HIS A 210 -20.55 -22.88 -3.73
CA HIS A 210 -20.47 -22.28 -2.41
C HIS A 210 -21.80 -22.36 -1.65
N ILE A 211 -22.88 -22.79 -2.31
CA ILE A 211 -24.24 -22.91 -1.72
C ILE A 211 -24.43 -24.34 -1.25
N ILE A 212 -24.65 -24.50 0.03
CA ILE A 212 -24.92 -25.82 0.66
C ILE A 212 -26.23 -25.77 1.40
N LYS A 213 -26.95 -26.92 1.40
CA LYS A 213 -28.10 -27.14 2.27
C LYS A 213 -27.72 -28.10 3.38
N ASP A 214 -28.12 -27.79 4.60
CA ASP A 214 -27.99 -28.73 5.71
C ASP A 214 -29.16 -29.73 5.76
N ASP A 215 -29.07 -30.67 6.70
CA ASP A 215 -30.08 -31.72 6.88
C ASP A 215 -31.49 -31.19 7.23
N ASN A 216 -31.57 -29.95 7.70
CA ASN A 216 -32.81 -29.26 8.02
C ASN A 216 -33.33 -28.41 6.83
N GLY A 217 -32.66 -28.47 5.68
CA GLY A 217 -33.02 -27.72 4.48
C GLY A 217 -32.62 -26.23 4.53
N ILE A 218 -31.88 -25.81 5.55
CA ILE A 218 -31.40 -24.44 5.66
C ILE A 218 -30.27 -24.23 4.66
N VAL A 219 -30.32 -23.10 3.94
CA VAL A 219 -29.33 -22.74 2.92
C VAL A 219 -28.21 -21.94 3.53
N TRP A 220 -26.98 -22.33 3.26
CA TRP A 220 -25.75 -21.69 3.73
C TRP A 220 -24.85 -21.34 2.57
N ILE A 221 -24.08 -20.24 2.71
CA ILE A 221 -22.91 -19.97 1.89
C ILE A 221 -21.68 -20.45 2.67
N LYS A 222 -20.85 -21.27 2.00
CA LYS A 222 -19.52 -21.63 2.48
C LYS A 222 -18.50 -21.10 1.49
N ILE A 223 -17.73 -20.06 1.90
CA ILE A 223 -16.78 -19.37 1.02
C ILE A 223 -15.51 -19.01 1.79
N GLU A 224 -14.38 -19.05 1.10
CA GLU A 224 -13.14 -18.45 1.56
C GLU A 224 -13.08 -16.99 1.12
N ARG A 225 -12.97 -16.06 2.06
CA ARG A 225 -12.86 -14.62 1.76
C ARG A 225 -11.64 -14.32 0.89
N GLN A 226 -11.84 -13.61 -0.20
CA GLN A 226 -10.75 -13.25 -1.12
C GLN A 226 -9.64 -12.46 -0.45
N LYS A 227 -9.98 -11.52 0.44
CA LYS A 227 -9.02 -10.60 1.08
C LYS A 227 -8.23 -11.25 2.22
N THR A 228 -8.87 -12.05 3.06
CA THR A 228 -8.27 -12.56 4.31
C THR A 228 -7.94 -14.04 4.27
N LYS A 229 -8.39 -14.75 3.22
CA LYS A 229 -8.26 -16.19 3.09
C LYS A 229 -8.87 -16.97 4.27
N SER A 230 -9.85 -16.37 4.94
CA SER A 230 -10.58 -17.00 6.03
C SER A 230 -11.86 -17.63 5.53
N GLU A 231 -12.14 -18.85 5.99
CA GLU A 231 -13.42 -19.52 5.71
C GLU A 231 -14.56 -18.80 6.44
N CYS A 232 -15.66 -18.58 5.72
CA CYS A 232 -16.91 -18.05 6.25
C CYS A 232 -18.07 -18.98 5.95
N ARG A 233 -18.91 -19.19 6.97
CA ARG A 233 -20.24 -19.85 6.81
C ARG A 233 -21.31 -18.83 7.14
N ILE A 234 -22.19 -18.57 6.19
CA ILE A 234 -23.23 -17.54 6.28
C ILE A 234 -24.57 -18.21 6.02
N ARG A 235 -25.48 -18.16 7.00
CA ARG A 235 -26.85 -18.60 6.82
C ARG A 235 -27.57 -17.61 5.91
N LEU A 236 -28.21 -18.10 4.86
CA LEU A 236 -29.03 -17.28 4.00
C LEU A 236 -30.43 -17.10 4.58
N LEU A 237 -30.86 -15.85 4.60
CA LEU A 237 -32.22 -15.44 4.93
C LEU A 237 -33.11 -15.52 3.67
N SER A 238 -34.42 -15.29 3.82
CA SER A 238 -35.37 -15.35 2.72
C SER A 238 -35.04 -14.41 1.55
N VAL A 239 -34.69 -13.15 1.83
CA VAL A 239 -34.41 -12.15 0.79
C VAL A 239 -33.24 -12.54 -0.10
N PRO A 240 -32.05 -12.89 0.41
CA PRO A 240 -30.96 -13.40 -0.43
C PRO A 240 -31.36 -14.63 -1.27
N ILE A 241 -32.14 -15.54 -0.72
CA ILE A 241 -32.62 -16.74 -1.46
C ILE A 241 -33.51 -16.31 -2.63
N GLN A 242 -34.46 -15.40 -2.41
CA GLN A 242 -35.31 -14.87 -3.47
C GLN A 242 -34.53 -14.17 -4.57
N ILE A 243 -33.51 -13.36 -4.17
CA ILE A 243 -32.62 -12.70 -5.14
C ILE A 243 -31.85 -13.75 -5.97
N MET A 244 -31.31 -14.78 -5.35
CA MET A 244 -30.60 -15.85 -6.07
C MET A 244 -31.52 -16.59 -7.06
N GLU A 245 -32.73 -16.92 -6.67
CA GLU A 245 -33.72 -17.60 -7.55
C GLU A 245 -34.15 -16.67 -8.71
N LYS A 246 -34.34 -15.38 -8.49
CA LYS A 246 -34.68 -14.40 -9.53
C LYS A 246 -33.67 -14.42 -10.69
N TYR A 247 -32.37 -14.53 -10.41
CA TYR A 247 -31.31 -14.55 -11.43
C TYR A 247 -30.89 -15.93 -11.91
N LYS A 248 -31.55 -17.00 -11.46
CA LYS A 248 -31.18 -18.38 -11.79
C LYS A 248 -31.18 -18.67 -13.28
N HIS A 249 -32.15 -18.16 -14.01
CA HIS A 249 -32.32 -18.40 -15.46
C HIS A 249 -31.39 -17.52 -16.33
N GLU A 250 -30.77 -16.49 -15.74
CA GLU A 250 -29.83 -15.61 -16.46
C GLU A 250 -28.38 -16.08 -16.35
N ARG A 251 -28.11 -17.15 -15.61
CA ARG A 251 -26.75 -17.66 -15.38
C ARG A 251 -26.25 -18.36 -16.64
N THR A 252 -25.11 -17.93 -17.12
CA THR A 252 -24.41 -18.55 -18.26
C THR A 252 -23.09 -19.22 -17.84
N ASP A 253 -22.70 -19.03 -16.59
CA ASP A 253 -21.53 -19.60 -15.94
C ASP A 253 -21.90 -20.05 -14.52
N ASP A 254 -20.98 -20.64 -13.80
CA ASP A 254 -21.15 -21.08 -12.41
C ASP A 254 -21.45 -19.97 -11.41
N LYS A 255 -21.35 -18.68 -11.81
CA LYS A 255 -21.52 -17.54 -10.90
C LYS A 255 -23.00 -17.25 -10.65
N ILE A 256 -23.31 -16.90 -9.39
CA ILE A 256 -24.68 -16.53 -8.98
C ILE A 256 -25.11 -15.20 -9.63
N PHE A 257 -24.17 -14.22 -9.70
CA PHE A 257 -24.44 -12.91 -10.29
C PHE A 257 -23.54 -12.67 -11.50
N LYS A 258 -24.15 -12.37 -12.65
CA LYS A 258 -23.44 -11.93 -13.85
C LYS A 258 -23.21 -10.44 -13.77
N LEU A 259 -21.97 -10.03 -13.52
CA LEU A 259 -21.58 -8.63 -13.54
C LEU A 259 -20.94 -8.28 -14.88
N LYS A 260 -21.45 -7.24 -15.52
CA LYS A 260 -20.64 -6.48 -16.46
C LYS A 260 -19.61 -5.70 -15.61
N THR A 261 -18.34 -5.82 -15.90
CA THR A 261 -17.27 -5.02 -15.26
C THR A 261 -17.59 -3.54 -15.39
N LEU A 262 -17.33 -2.73 -14.35
CA LEU A 262 -17.54 -1.27 -14.36
C LEU A 262 -16.92 -0.58 -15.60
N LYS A 263 -15.87 -1.15 -16.20
CA LYS A 263 -15.28 -0.70 -17.48
C LYS A 263 -16.23 -0.74 -18.69
N THR A 264 -17.32 -1.48 -18.62
CA THR A 264 -18.28 -1.60 -19.72
C THR A 264 -19.44 -0.61 -19.58
N ILE A 265 -19.49 0.16 -18.51
CA ILE A 265 -20.52 1.18 -18.25
C ILE A 265 -20.11 2.54 -18.79
N ASP A 266 -18.81 2.81 -18.92
CA ASP A 266 -18.27 4.08 -19.44
C ASP A 266 -18.12 4.10 -20.99
N GLU A 267 -18.45 3.01 -21.70
CA GLU A 267 -18.31 2.90 -23.14
C GLU A 267 -19.66 2.88 -23.92
N ASN A 268 -20.80 3.23 -23.25
CA ASN A 268 -22.09 3.37 -23.95
C ASN A 268 -22.74 4.72 -23.69
#